data_5eac5ccf4c336f339af2ac3585ea566d
#
_entry.id   5eac5ccf4c336f339af2ac3585ea566d
#
_cell.length_a   1.000
_cell.length_b   1.000
_cell.length_c   1.000
_cell.angle_alpha   90.00
_cell.angle_beta   90.00
_cell.angle_gamma   90.00
#
_symmetry.space_group_name_H-M   'P 1'
#
loop_
_entity.id
_entity.type
_entity.pdbx_description
1 polymer ?
#
loop_
_entity_poly.entity_id
_entity_poly.type
_entity_poly.pdbx_seq_one_letter_code
_entity_poly.pdbx_strand_id
1 'polypeptide(L)'
;MTAQQSVHRGWRALGHVPELPGGVLRESCRTPLSNHHAVTTNSAPTARAPMGAPSTRLPVVERVREAIAARHYSRRTEKAYAGWIERYLSFHGGRTAEEMGEGEITQFLSTLATRGRVTASTQNQALSALLFLYRDVLGRELRGLDAVRAKPSIRLPVVLSKEEVSRVLRHLHGTPWLMMSLMYGAGLRLLECARLRIKDLDFERGELTVRDGKGRKDRVSVLPAALAVPLHRHLERRRIDHRKDCAAGLGQVALPDALDRKYPNATAEWPWQWVFAATRVYVHGPTGTRRRHHVHESVLQRAFKDAVRAAALTKPATCHTLRHSFATHLLDFGYDIRTIQELLGHSDVATTMIYTHVLNRGGRGVRSPLDQP
;
A
#
# COMPACT_ATOMS: atom_id res chain seq x y z
N MET A 1 -10.03 3.11 -40.44
CA MET A 1 -10.80 3.94 -39.49
C MET A 1 -10.76 3.17 -38.17
N THR A 2 -9.92 3.64 -37.27
CA THR A 2 -9.43 2.91 -36.08
C THR A 2 -10.37 3.12 -34.89
N ALA A 3 -10.48 2.11 -34.05
CA ALA A 3 -11.34 1.95 -32.87
C ALA A 3 -11.23 3.06 -31.78
N GLN A 4 -10.46 4.10 -31.99
CA GLN A 4 -10.21 5.19 -31.05
C GLN A 4 -11.30 6.28 -31.00
N GLN A 5 -12.23 6.31 -31.95
CA GLN A 5 -13.26 7.39 -32.02
C GLN A 5 -14.59 7.04 -31.35
N SER A 6 -14.81 5.82 -30.88
CA SER A 6 -16.10 5.38 -30.30
C SER A 6 -16.26 5.64 -28.81
N VAL A 7 -15.21 5.97 -28.06
CA VAL A 7 -15.24 6.09 -26.59
C VAL A 7 -15.72 7.47 -26.10
N HIS A 8 -15.80 8.49 -26.98
CA HIS A 8 -16.12 9.87 -26.58
C HIS A 8 -17.61 10.23 -26.56
N ARG A 9 -18.54 9.34 -26.90
CA ARG A 9 -19.96 9.69 -27.03
C ARG A 9 -20.88 9.33 -25.85
N GLY A 10 -20.39 8.85 -24.74
CA GLY A 10 -21.23 8.37 -23.63
C GLY A 10 -21.44 9.31 -22.43
N TRP A 11 -20.73 10.43 -22.31
CA TRP A 11 -20.68 11.20 -21.05
C TRP A 11 -20.88 12.72 -21.18
N ARG A 12 -21.61 13.17 -22.19
CA ARG A 12 -22.03 14.59 -22.30
C ARG A 12 -23.44 14.77 -21.75
N ALA A 13 -23.56 14.89 -20.47
CA ALA A 13 -24.65 15.63 -19.81
C ALA A 13 -24.22 15.90 -18.37
N LEU A 14 -23.75 17.12 -18.12
CA LEU A 14 -23.98 17.92 -16.91
C LEU A 14 -22.89 19.02 -16.79
N GLY A 15 -23.30 20.26 -17.03
CA GLY A 15 -22.82 21.41 -16.27
C GLY A 15 -21.58 22.13 -16.79
N HIS A 16 -21.81 23.29 -17.35
CA HIS A 16 -20.88 24.38 -17.61
C HIS A 16 -19.89 24.61 -16.45
N VAL A 17 -18.59 24.61 -16.75
CA VAL A 17 -17.50 24.92 -15.82
C VAL A 17 -17.04 26.35 -16.08
N PRO A 18 -17.01 27.27 -15.10
CA PRO A 18 -16.38 28.57 -15.26
C PRO A 18 -14.86 28.44 -15.23
N GLU A 19 -14.18 29.09 -16.15
CA GLU A 19 -12.73 29.25 -16.22
C GLU A 19 -12.21 30.00 -14.98
N LEU A 20 -11.16 29.45 -14.38
CA LEU A 20 -10.39 30.12 -13.33
C LEU A 20 -9.05 30.62 -13.90
N PRO A 21 -8.66 31.88 -13.59
CA PRO A 21 -7.44 32.46 -14.10
C PRO A 21 -6.18 31.78 -13.53
N GLY A 22 -5.23 31.51 -14.40
CA GLY A 22 -3.92 30.98 -14.07
C GLY A 22 -3.10 31.94 -13.22
N GLY A 23 -2.64 31.45 -12.08
CA GLY A 23 -1.68 32.14 -11.20
C GLY A 23 -1.00 31.12 -10.32
N VAL A 24 0.18 30.64 -10.73
CA VAL A 24 1.05 29.80 -9.89
C VAL A 24 1.70 30.70 -8.84
N LEU A 25 1.10 30.83 -7.67
CA LEU A 25 1.76 31.41 -6.49
C LEU A 25 2.51 30.31 -5.74
N ARG A 26 3.84 30.44 -5.77
CA ARG A 26 4.73 29.70 -4.85
C ARG A 26 4.58 30.31 -3.46
N GLU A 27 3.68 29.81 -2.65
CA GLU A 27 3.62 30.14 -1.23
C GLU A 27 4.37 29.06 -0.43
N SER A 28 5.58 29.41 0.01
CA SER A 28 6.33 28.64 1.02
C SER A 28 5.99 29.19 2.40
N CYS A 29 5.68 28.34 3.35
CA CYS A 29 5.63 28.71 4.78
C CYS A 29 7.06 29.01 5.24
N ARG A 30 7.46 30.29 5.23
CA ARG A 30 8.73 30.77 5.82
C ARG A 30 8.48 31.17 7.26
N THR A 31 9.13 30.46 8.17
CA THR A 31 9.36 30.96 9.54
C THR A 31 10.64 31.81 9.52
N PRO A 32 10.71 32.94 10.23
CA PRO A 32 11.93 33.73 10.32
C PRO A 32 12.98 33.02 11.17
N LEU A 33 14.14 32.77 10.59
CA LEU A 33 15.30 32.25 11.29
C LEU A 33 16.10 33.40 11.88
N SER A 34 16.35 33.37 13.17
CA SER A 34 17.33 34.19 13.85
C SER A 34 18.74 33.75 13.47
N ASN A 35 19.54 34.71 13.00
CA ASN A 35 20.96 34.56 12.68
C ASN A 35 21.78 34.27 13.94
N HIS A 36 22.46 33.13 13.96
CA HIS A 36 23.69 32.99 14.73
C HIS A 36 24.79 32.46 13.81
N HIS A 37 25.83 33.28 13.64
CA HIS A 37 27.07 32.92 12.98
C HIS A 37 27.77 31.78 13.71
N ALA A 38 28.17 30.75 12.99
CA ALA A 38 29.18 29.80 13.42
C ALA A 38 30.11 29.42 12.27
N VAL A 39 31.33 29.45 12.62
CA VAL A 39 32.58 29.32 11.88
C VAL A 39 32.70 27.99 11.14
N THR A 40 33.12 28.06 9.88
CA THR A 40 33.51 26.94 9.03
C THR A 40 34.81 26.31 9.49
N THR A 41 34.80 24.98 9.71
CA THR A 41 35.99 24.13 9.62
C THR A 41 35.74 23.03 8.57
N ASN A 42 36.54 23.07 7.54
CA ASN A 42 36.66 22.09 6.48
C ASN A 42 37.23 20.78 7.05
N SER A 43 36.51 19.67 6.95
CA SER A 43 37.08 18.34 7.08
C SER A 43 36.60 17.43 5.96
N ALA A 44 37.54 16.77 5.30
CA ALA A 44 37.40 15.89 4.16
C ALA A 44 36.48 14.70 4.40
N PRO A 45 35.92 14.08 3.32
CA PRO A 45 35.03 12.94 3.48
C PRO A 45 35.81 11.70 3.92
N THR A 46 35.61 11.27 5.14
CA THR A 46 36.05 9.97 5.66
C THR A 46 35.34 8.84 4.95
N ALA A 47 36.12 7.89 4.47
CA ALA A 47 35.71 6.65 3.83
C ALA A 47 34.68 5.91 4.69
N ARG A 48 33.64 5.43 4.04
CA ARG A 48 32.55 4.63 4.62
C ARG A 48 33.16 3.32 5.16
N ALA A 49 33.19 3.18 6.47
CA ALA A 49 33.58 1.95 7.12
C ALA A 49 32.66 0.79 6.66
N PRO A 50 33.18 -0.45 6.53
CA PRO A 50 32.35 -1.62 6.21
C PRO A 50 31.31 -1.80 7.32
N MET A 51 30.07 -2.07 6.91
CA MET A 51 28.96 -2.36 7.84
C MET A 51 29.40 -3.53 8.73
N GLY A 52 29.62 -3.26 10.02
CA GLY A 52 30.04 -4.24 11.01
C GLY A 52 29.05 -5.41 11.08
N ALA A 53 29.58 -6.62 11.28
CA ALA A 53 28.81 -7.81 11.56
C ALA A 53 27.86 -7.54 12.74
N PRO A 54 26.61 -8.09 12.73
CA PRO A 54 25.64 -7.88 13.81
C PRO A 54 26.23 -8.30 15.15
N SER A 55 26.15 -7.41 16.13
CA SER A 55 26.70 -7.61 17.48
C SER A 55 26.08 -8.87 18.10
N THR A 56 26.93 -9.86 18.40
CA THR A 56 26.54 -11.14 19.10
C THR A 56 26.04 -10.94 20.53
N ARG A 57 26.11 -9.73 21.08
CA ARG A 57 25.70 -9.39 22.45
C ARG A 57 24.24 -8.99 22.60
N LEU A 58 23.54 -8.68 21.49
CA LEU A 58 22.12 -8.31 21.53
C LEU A 58 21.21 -9.54 21.53
N PRO A 59 20.03 -9.49 22.19
CA PRO A 59 19.01 -10.53 22.07
C PRO A 59 18.70 -10.80 20.59
N VAL A 60 18.48 -12.07 20.23
CA VAL A 60 18.31 -12.49 18.83
C VAL A 60 17.23 -11.71 18.09
N VAL A 61 16.16 -11.32 18.78
CA VAL A 61 15.07 -10.52 18.19
C VAL A 61 15.55 -9.12 17.78
N GLU A 62 16.42 -8.49 18.58
CA GLU A 62 17.00 -7.19 18.20
C GLU A 62 17.96 -7.32 17.00
N ARG A 63 18.77 -8.37 16.96
CA ARG A 63 19.60 -8.70 15.77
C ARG A 63 18.73 -8.86 14.50
N VAL A 64 17.56 -9.48 14.64
CA VAL A 64 16.58 -9.61 13.55
C VAL A 64 16.07 -8.24 13.11
N ARG A 65 15.71 -7.34 14.05
CA ARG A 65 15.24 -5.99 13.74
C ARG A 65 16.32 -5.18 13.02
N GLU A 66 17.55 -5.24 13.49
CA GLU A 66 18.71 -4.60 12.83
C GLU A 66 18.93 -5.14 11.41
N ALA A 67 18.90 -6.46 11.23
CA ALA A 67 19.08 -7.09 9.92
C ALA A 67 17.95 -6.73 8.94
N ILE A 68 16.72 -6.60 9.43
CA ILE A 68 15.55 -6.15 8.65
C ILE A 68 15.71 -4.68 8.26
N ALA A 69 16.12 -3.82 9.18
CA ALA A 69 16.37 -2.40 8.94
C ALA A 69 17.50 -2.20 7.92
N ALA A 70 18.61 -2.93 8.05
CA ALA A 70 19.74 -2.89 7.11
C ALA A 70 19.34 -3.28 5.67
N ARG A 71 18.34 -4.14 5.51
CA ARG A 71 17.78 -4.53 4.20
C ARG A 71 16.63 -3.66 3.74
N HIS A 72 16.32 -2.59 4.46
CA HIS A 72 15.22 -1.67 4.18
C HIS A 72 13.85 -2.38 4.05
N TYR A 73 13.59 -3.41 4.82
CA TYR A 73 12.27 -4.03 4.85
C TYR A 73 11.27 -3.13 5.59
N SER A 74 9.98 -3.35 5.32
CA SER A 74 8.93 -2.57 5.94
C SER A 74 8.81 -2.85 7.45
N ARG A 75 8.38 -1.85 8.24
CA ARG A 75 8.04 -2.03 9.66
C ARG A 75 6.99 -3.13 9.89
N ARG A 76 6.13 -3.39 8.91
CA ARG A 76 5.15 -4.48 8.97
C ARG A 76 5.83 -5.84 8.86
N THR A 77 6.84 -5.96 8.00
CA THR A 77 7.69 -7.17 7.89
C THR A 77 8.46 -7.38 9.17
N GLU A 78 9.07 -6.33 9.73
CA GLU A 78 9.78 -6.37 11.00
C GLU A 78 8.89 -6.90 12.12
N LYS A 79 7.71 -6.30 12.33
CA LYS A 79 6.77 -6.73 13.36
C LYS A 79 6.30 -8.18 13.17
N ALA A 80 6.06 -8.58 11.91
CA ALA A 80 5.63 -9.96 11.60
C ALA A 80 6.74 -10.97 11.88
N TYR A 81 7.97 -10.70 11.44
CA TYR A 81 9.10 -11.60 11.63
C TYR A 81 9.51 -11.69 13.09
N ALA A 82 9.68 -10.56 13.77
CA ALA A 82 9.95 -10.54 15.20
C ALA A 82 8.91 -11.35 15.99
N GLY A 83 7.61 -11.11 15.72
CA GLY A 83 6.54 -11.83 16.42
C GLY A 83 6.50 -13.33 16.13
N TRP A 84 6.88 -13.80 14.93
CA TRP A 84 7.00 -15.23 14.65
C TRP A 84 8.21 -15.85 15.35
N ILE A 85 9.32 -15.14 15.38
CA ILE A 85 10.55 -15.61 16.06
C ILE A 85 10.33 -15.67 17.58
N GLU A 86 9.70 -14.65 18.17
CA GLU A 86 9.33 -14.66 19.60
C GLU A 86 8.44 -15.87 19.95
N ARG A 87 7.44 -16.18 19.12
CA ARG A 87 6.57 -17.36 19.30
C ARG A 87 7.34 -18.67 19.17
N TYR A 88 8.27 -18.75 18.24
CA TYR A 88 9.13 -19.93 18.04
C TYR A 88 10.02 -20.19 19.26
N LEU A 89 10.71 -19.17 19.75
CA LEU A 89 11.56 -19.26 20.95
C LEU A 89 10.73 -19.65 22.19
N SER A 90 9.56 -19.01 22.37
CA SER A 90 8.64 -19.33 23.46
C SER A 90 8.10 -20.77 23.38
N PHE A 91 7.82 -21.27 22.18
CA PHE A 91 7.32 -22.63 21.96
C PHE A 91 8.34 -23.69 22.42
N HIS A 92 9.65 -23.41 22.28
CA HIS A 92 10.74 -24.30 22.70
C HIS A 92 11.27 -23.95 24.08
N GLY A 93 10.48 -23.34 24.98
CA GLY A 93 10.83 -23.10 26.37
C GLY A 93 11.98 -22.12 26.58
N GLY A 94 12.20 -21.20 25.63
CA GLY A 94 13.22 -20.17 25.70
C GLY A 94 14.63 -20.67 25.34
N ARG A 95 14.78 -21.86 24.74
CA ARG A 95 16.05 -22.32 24.15
C ARG A 95 16.57 -21.28 23.15
N THR A 96 17.89 -21.18 23.06
CA THR A 96 18.50 -20.23 22.11
C THR A 96 18.35 -20.72 20.68
N ALA A 97 18.25 -19.78 19.73
CA ALA A 97 18.09 -20.13 18.32
C ALA A 97 19.31 -20.89 17.76
N GLU A 98 20.48 -20.62 18.32
CA GLU A 98 21.75 -21.28 17.99
C GLU A 98 21.75 -22.79 18.31
N GLU A 99 21.03 -23.20 19.37
CA GLU A 99 20.92 -24.60 19.82
C GLU A 99 19.83 -25.39 19.08
N MET A 100 19.04 -24.72 18.25
CA MET A 100 17.91 -25.28 17.52
C MET A 100 18.21 -25.36 16.03
N GLY A 101 17.43 -26.16 15.29
CA GLY A 101 17.63 -26.37 13.86
C GLY A 101 16.37 -26.81 13.13
N GLU A 102 16.57 -27.61 12.09
CA GLU A 102 15.50 -28.06 11.18
C GLU A 102 14.41 -28.86 11.89
N GLY A 103 14.80 -29.68 12.90
CA GLY A 103 13.87 -30.49 13.68
C GLY A 103 12.88 -29.63 14.47
N GLU A 104 13.38 -28.64 15.20
CA GLU A 104 12.58 -27.72 16.01
C GLU A 104 11.69 -26.84 15.11
N ILE A 105 12.20 -26.39 13.98
CA ILE A 105 11.41 -25.62 12.99
C ILE A 105 10.25 -26.48 12.48
N THR A 106 10.53 -27.73 12.09
CA THR A 106 9.53 -28.67 11.60
C THR A 106 8.46 -28.94 12.65
N GLN A 107 8.87 -29.17 13.90
CA GLN A 107 7.95 -29.38 15.02
C GLN A 107 7.03 -28.17 15.25
N PHE A 108 7.60 -26.96 15.28
CA PHE A 108 6.83 -25.73 15.44
C PHE A 108 5.82 -25.53 14.31
N LEU A 109 6.25 -25.63 13.04
CA LEU A 109 5.39 -25.45 11.88
C LEU A 109 4.29 -26.51 11.79
N SER A 110 4.60 -27.77 12.14
CA SER A 110 3.62 -28.85 12.22
C SER A 110 2.59 -28.60 13.31
N THR A 111 3.04 -28.09 14.46
CA THR A 111 2.13 -27.72 15.56
C THR A 111 1.22 -26.56 15.18
N LEU A 112 1.74 -25.55 14.45
CA LEU A 112 0.91 -24.48 13.90
C LEU A 112 -0.17 -25.00 12.95
N ALA A 113 0.16 -25.97 12.10
CA ALA A 113 -0.78 -26.54 11.16
C ALA A 113 -1.86 -27.41 11.88
N THR A 114 -1.43 -28.27 12.79
CA THR A 114 -2.31 -29.27 13.42
C THR A 114 -3.11 -28.71 14.57
N ARG A 115 -2.43 -28.13 15.58
CA ARG A 115 -3.06 -27.58 16.79
C ARG A 115 -3.55 -26.14 16.57
N GLY A 116 -2.74 -25.29 15.93
CA GLY A 116 -3.06 -23.90 15.66
C GLY A 116 -4.06 -23.70 14.54
N ARG A 117 -4.33 -24.71 13.72
CA ARG A 117 -5.24 -24.68 12.55
C ARG A 117 -5.03 -23.44 11.68
N VAL A 118 -3.77 -23.00 11.56
CA VAL A 118 -3.45 -21.81 10.75
C VAL A 118 -3.56 -22.12 9.25
N THR A 119 -3.80 -21.08 8.45
CA THR A 119 -3.82 -21.25 7.00
C THR A 119 -2.41 -21.54 6.46
N ALA A 120 -2.30 -22.19 5.30
CA ALA A 120 -1.04 -22.42 4.59
C ALA A 120 -0.22 -21.13 4.39
N SER A 121 -0.87 -20.01 4.10
CA SER A 121 -0.22 -18.70 3.97
C SER A 121 0.40 -18.24 5.29
N THR A 122 -0.28 -18.45 6.41
CA THR A 122 0.21 -18.11 7.76
C THR A 122 1.41 -18.97 8.14
N GLN A 123 1.36 -20.28 7.88
CA GLN A 123 2.46 -21.20 8.10
C GLN A 123 3.69 -20.83 7.25
N ASN A 124 3.48 -20.50 5.97
CA ASN A 124 4.57 -20.07 5.09
C ASN A 124 5.18 -18.72 5.52
N GLN A 125 4.38 -17.83 6.12
CA GLN A 125 4.91 -16.59 6.68
C GLN A 125 5.80 -16.87 7.91
N ALA A 126 5.40 -17.79 8.79
CA ALA A 126 6.24 -18.24 9.90
C ALA A 126 7.55 -18.87 9.41
N LEU A 127 7.47 -19.79 8.44
CA LEU A 127 8.65 -20.38 7.79
C LEU A 127 9.58 -19.30 7.22
N SER A 128 9.06 -18.31 6.51
CA SER A 128 9.87 -17.23 5.93
C SER A 128 10.60 -16.42 7.00
N ALA A 129 9.96 -16.18 8.16
CA ALA A 129 10.59 -15.49 9.28
C ALA A 129 11.73 -16.33 9.90
N LEU A 130 11.54 -17.65 10.05
CA LEU A 130 12.56 -18.55 10.59
C LEU A 130 13.72 -18.75 9.60
N LEU A 131 13.45 -18.88 8.31
CA LEU A 131 14.51 -18.93 7.28
C LEU A 131 15.33 -17.62 7.29
N PHE A 132 14.69 -16.46 7.47
CA PHE A 132 15.40 -15.20 7.62
C PHE A 132 16.27 -15.18 8.89
N LEU A 133 15.77 -15.66 10.02
CA LEU A 133 16.54 -15.77 11.25
C LEU A 133 17.80 -16.59 11.04
N TYR A 134 17.66 -17.81 10.54
CA TYR A 134 18.81 -18.72 10.43
C TYR A 134 19.79 -18.29 9.34
N ARG A 135 19.32 -17.99 8.14
CA ARG A 135 20.19 -17.64 7.02
C ARG A 135 20.80 -16.24 7.15
N ASP A 136 19.96 -15.25 7.45
CA ASP A 136 20.36 -13.84 7.33
C ASP A 136 20.89 -13.24 8.64
N VAL A 137 20.56 -13.83 9.81
CA VAL A 137 20.98 -13.33 11.13
C VAL A 137 22.01 -14.25 11.77
N LEU A 138 21.81 -15.58 11.69
CA LEU A 138 22.71 -16.58 12.31
C LEU A 138 23.77 -17.12 11.32
N GLY A 139 23.65 -16.85 10.01
CA GLY A 139 24.57 -17.33 9.00
C GLY A 139 24.55 -18.85 8.78
N ARG A 140 23.44 -19.53 9.17
CA ARG A 140 23.25 -20.98 9.01
C ARG A 140 22.30 -21.29 7.88
N GLU A 141 22.75 -22.11 6.93
CA GLU A 141 21.86 -22.70 5.92
C GLU A 141 21.11 -23.89 6.50
N LEU A 142 19.82 -23.91 6.31
CA LEU A 142 18.92 -24.98 6.72
C LEU A 142 18.59 -25.86 5.50
N ARG A 143 18.64 -27.16 5.66
CA ARG A 143 18.37 -28.12 4.58
C ARG A 143 17.07 -28.89 4.85
N GLY A 144 16.38 -29.30 3.78
CA GLY A 144 15.22 -30.20 3.90
C GLY A 144 13.91 -29.55 4.38
N LEU A 145 13.84 -28.22 4.56
CA LEU A 145 12.62 -27.52 5.00
C LEU A 145 11.58 -27.29 3.90
N ASP A 146 11.91 -27.58 2.62
CA ASP A 146 10.96 -27.41 1.49
C ASP A 146 9.76 -28.34 1.63
N ALA A 147 9.93 -29.52 2.23
CA ALA A 147 8.83 -30.46 2.52
C ALA A 147 7.80 -29.91 3.52
N VAL A 148 8.16 -28.94 4.35
CA VAL A 148 7.29 -28.33 5.36
C VAL A 148 6.46 -27.16 4.80
N ARG A 149 6.79 -26.71 3.59
CA ARG A 149 6.07 -25.62 2.93
C ARG A 149 4.65 -26.05 2.57
N ALA A 150 3.66 -25.45 3.23
CA ALA A 150 2.26 -25.77 2.95
C ALA A 150 1.86 -25.29 1.54
N LYS A 151 1.17 -26.17 0.80
CA LYS A 151 0.62 -25.82 -0.52
C LYS A 151 -0.53 -24.81 -0.34
N PRO A 152 -0.43 -23.60 -0.90
CA PRO A 152 -1.53 -22.65 -0.82
C PRO A 152 -2.74 -23.15 -1.61
N SER A 153 -3.93 -23.02 -1.05
CA SER A 153 -5.15 -23.26 -1.83
C SER A 153 -5.36 -22.08 -2.79
N ILE A 154 -5.53 -22.37 -4.06
CA ILE A 154 -5.88 -21.38 -5.08
C ILE A 154 -7.38 -21.09 -4.91
N ARG A 155 -7.69 -19.88 -4.43
CA ARG A 155 -9.07 -19.37 -4.36
C ARG A 155 -9.24 -18.29 -5.41
N LEU A 156 -10.31 -18.40 -6.19
CA LEU A 156 -10.68 -17.34 -7.11
C LEU A 156 -10.98 -16.04 -6.31
N PRO A 157 -10.50 -14.89 -6.78
CA PRO A 157 -10.79 -13.64 -6.12
C PRO A 157 -12.29 -13.33 -6.16
N VAL A 158 -12.80 -12.75 -5.08
CA VAL A 158 -14.16 -12.21 -5.06
C VAL A 158 -14.21 -10.99 -5.97
N VAL A 159 -15.17 -10.96 -6.89
CA VAL A 159 -15.43 -9.84 -7.81
C VAL A 159 -16.86 -9.38 -7.59
N LEU A 160 -17.05 -8.06 -7.46
CA LEU A 160 -18.36 -7.42 -7.42
C LEU A 160 -18.78 -7.01 -8.82
N SER A 161 -20.06 -7.12 -9.15
CA SER A 161 -20.59 -6.51 -10.37
C SER A 161 -20.56 -4.97 -10.26
N LYS A 162 -20.79 -4.26 -11.38
CA LYS A 162 -20.85 -2.79 -11.40
C LYS A 162 -21.97 -2.27 -10.51
N GLU A 163 -23.10 -2.95 -10.50
CA GLU A 163 -24.27 -2.65 -9.69
C GLU A 163 -23.98 -2.89 -8.19
N GLU A 164 -23.27 -3.97 -7.85
CA GLU A 164 -22.84 -4.26 -6.48
C GLU A 164 -21.85 -3.21 -5.98
N VAL A 165 -20.86 -2.82 -6.81
CA VAL A 165 -19.94 -1.73 -6.48
C VAL A 165 -20.70 -0.42 -6.25
N SER A 166 -21.63 -0.07 -7.14
CA SER A 166 -22.45 1.14 -7.01
C SER A 166 -23.28 1.11 -5.72
N ARG A 167 -23.91 -0.05 -5.38
CA ARG A 167 -24.65 -0.20 -4.11
C ARG A 167 -23.77 0.05 -2.90
N VAL A 168 -22.58 -0.52 -2.85
CA VAL A 168 -21.66 -0.32 -1.73
C VAL A 168 -21.22 1.15 -1.63
N LEU A 169 -20.84 1.77 -2.75
CA LEU A 169 -20.38 3.15 -2.77
C LEU A 169 -21.47 4.15 -2.31
N ARG A 170 -22.76 3.86 -2.54
CA ARG A 170 -23.89 4.69 -2.05
C ARG A 170 -24.00 4.74 -0.52
N HIS A 171 -23.47 3.74 0.19
CA HIS A 171 -23.44 3.71 1.66
C HIS A 171 -22.16 4.33 2.25
N LEU A 172 -21.29 4.91 1.40
CA LEU A 172 -20.09 5.60 1.83
C LEU A 172 -20.21 7.10 1.59
N HIS A 173 -19.65 7.91 2.49
CA HIS A 173 -19.67 9.37 2.39
C HIS A 173 -18.29 9.98 2.65
N GLY A 174 -18.06 11.20 2.20
CA GLY A 174 -16.83 11.97 2.46
C GLY A 174 -15.55 11.26 2.00
N THR A 175 -14.53 11.30 2.85
CA THR A 175 -13.22 10.70 2.55
C THR A 175 -13.26 9.20 2.27
N PRO A 176 -13.97 8.34 3.02
CA PRO A 176 -14.11 6.92 2.69
C PRO A 176 -14.71 6.67 1.32
N TRP A 177 -15.75 7.40 0.94
CA TRP A 177 -16.34 7.29 -0.39
C TRP A 177 -15.34 7.63 -1.49
N LEU A 178 -14.63 8.75 -1.34
CA LEU A 178 -13.66 9.21 -2.33
C LEU A 178 -12.50 8.23 -2.50
N MET A 179 -11.99 7.69 -1.40
CA MET A 179 -10.91 6.71 -1.42
C MET A 179 -11.34 5.38 -2.03
N MET A 180 -12.53 4.87 -1.69
CA MET A 180 -13.03 3.61 -2.26
C MET A 180 -13.35 3.77 -3.75
N SER A 181 -13.86 4.93 -4.15
CA SER A 181 -14.08 5.27 -5.56
C SER A 181 -12.77 5.33 -6.35
N LEU A 182 -11.70 5.89 -5.77
CA LEU A 182 -10.35 5.85 -6.36
C LEU A 182 -9.79 4.44 -6.44
N MET A 183 -9.96 3.62 -5.39
CA MET A 183 -9.49 2.24 -5.41
C MET A 183 -10.17 1.42 -6.52
N TYR A 184 -11.46 1.63 -6.73
CA TYR A 184 -12.19 0.99 -7.82
C TYR A 184 -11.85 1.61 -9.19
N GLY A 185 -11.82 2.93 -9.30
CA GLY A 185 -11.66 3.61 -10.58
C GLY A 185 -10.22 3.67 -11.11
N ALA A 186 -9.21 3.49 -10.23
CA ALA A 186 -7.79 3.51 -10.58
C ALA A 186 -7.05 2.21 -10.23
N GLY A 187 -7.73 1.20 -9.70
CA GLY A 187 -7.14 -0.08 -9.35
C GLY A 187 -6.11 -0.02 -8.22
N LEU A 188 -6.21 0.94 -7.30
CA LEU A 188 -5.22 1.14 -6.24
C LEU A 188 -5.32 0.10 -5.14
N ARG A 189 -4.16 -0.25 -4.54
CA ARG A 189 -4.15 -0.93 -3.23
C ARG A 189 -4.53 0.05 -2.12
N LEU A 190 -5.07 -0.44 -1.03
CA LEU A 190 -5.52 0.39 0.10
C LEU A 190 -4.45 1.35 0.59
N LEU A 191 -3.23 0.86 0.82
CA LEU A 191 -2.11 1.71 1.27
C LEU A 191 -1.57 2.63 0.18
N GLU A 192 -1.64 2.24 -1.09
CA GLU A 192 -1.30 3.13 -2.21
C GLU A 192 -2.25 4.33 -2.23
N CYS A 193 -3.55 4.09 -2.14
CA CYS A 193 -4.55 5.14 -2.06
C CYS A 193 -4.35 6.04 -0.82
N ALA A 194 -4.13 5.45 0.36
CA ALA A 194 -3.93 6.21 1.59
C ALA A 194 -2.67 7.09 1.55
N ARG A 195 -1.63 6.66 0.83
CA ARG A 195 -0.32 7.31 0.74
C ARG A 195 -0.18 8.26 -0.45
N LEU A 196 -1.24 8.51 -1.20
CA LEU A 196 -1.21 9.50 -2.28
C LEU A 196 -0.84 10.88 -1.73
N ARG A 197 0.07 11.54 -2.43
CA ARG A 197 0.44 12.94 -2.17
C ARG A 197 -0.19 13.86 -3.20
N ILE A 198 -0.29 15.13 -2.86
CA ILE A 198 -0.90 16.13 -3.75
C ILE A 198 -0.21 16.13 -5.11
N LYS A 199 1.12 16.07 -5.14
CA LYS A 199 1.93 16.04 -6.38
C LYS A 199 1.77 14.78 -7.23
N ASP A 200 1.09 13.77 -6.71
CA ASP A 200 0.90 12.50 -7.42
C ASP A 200 -0.39 12.52 -8.27
N LEU A 201 -1.17 13.61 -8.21
CA LEU A 201 -2.40 13.79 -8.98
C LEU A 201 -2.14 14.76 -10.14
N ASP A 202 -2.37 14.31 -11.36
CA ASP A 202 -2.33 15.11 -12.57
C ASP A 202 -3.75 15.17 -13.17
N PHE A 203 -4.42 16.29 -12.95
CA PHE A 203 -5.79 16.48 -13.40
C PHE A 203 -5.86 16.83 -14.90
N GLU A 204 -4.80 17.41 -15.46
CA GLU A 204 -4.75 17.79 -16.88
C GLU A 204 -4.60 16.54 -17.74
N ARG A 205 -3.73 15.61 -17.34
CA ARG A 205 -3.53 14.34 -18.04
C ARG A 205 -4.56 13.27 -17.67
N GLY A 206 -5.32 13.46 -16.57
CA GLY A 206 -6.21 12.44 -16.05
C GLY A 206 -5.44 11.23 -15.49
N GLU A 207 -4.29 11.47 -14.86
CA GLU A 207 -3.38 10.45 -14.39
C GLU A 207 -3.08 10.62 -12.89
N LEU A 208 -2.70 9.52 -12.25
CA LEU A 208 -2.12 9.54 -10.91
C LEU A 208 -0.87 8.65 -10.85
N THR A 209 0.13 9.10 -10.11
CA THR A 209 1.37 8.37 -9.90
C THR A 209 1.30 7.61 -8.57
N VAL A 210 1.44 6.29 -8.64
CA VAL A 210 1.61 5.44 -7.46
C VAL A 210 3.09 5.26 -7.21
N ARG A 211 3.56 5.82 -6.08
CA ARG A 211 4.96 5.72 -5.70
C ARG A 211 5.22 4.57 -4.76
N ASP A 212 6.44 4.02 -4.83
CA ASP A 212 6.90 2.93 -3.95
C ASP A 212 5.91 1.76 -3.88
N GLY A 213 5.38 1.36 -5.04
CA GLY A 213 4.53 0.21 -5.18
C GLY A 213 5.23 -1.09 -4.76
N LYS A 214 4.55 -2.25 -4.89
CA LYS A 214 5.17 -3.55 -4.58
C LYS A 214 6.46 -3.72 -5.41
N GLY A 215 7.61 -3.86 -4.72
CA GLY A 215 8.93 -3.95 -5.35
C GLY A 215 9.60 -2.59 -5.63
N ARG A 216 9.16 -1.51 -4.99
CA ARG A 216 9.71 -0.15 -5.10
C ARG A 216 9.70 0.42 -6.53
N LYS A 217 8.72 0.02 -7.33
CA LYS A 217 8.53 0.56 -8.69
C LYS A 217 7.37 1.54 -8.68
N ASP A 218 7.61 2.73 -9.20
CA ASP A 218 6.57 3.71 -9.49
C ASP A 218 5.77 3.26 -10.72
N ARG A 219 4.50 3.61 -10.76
CA ARG A 219 3.64 3.42 -11.92
C ARG A 219 2.63 4.54 -12.05
N VAL A 220 2.18 4.75 -13.26
CA VAL A 220 1.07 5.65 -13.57
C VAL A 220 -0.22 4.83 -13.67
N SER A 221 -1.33 5.38 -13.18
CA SER A 221 -2.67 4.83 -13.34
C SER A 221 -3.64 5.95 -13.69
N VAL A 222 -4.83 5.57 -14.14
CA VAL A 222 -5.87 6.52 -14.56
C VAL A 222 -6.43 7.28 -13.35
N LEU A 223 -6.66 8.57 -13.49
CA LEU A 223 -7.45 9.38 -12.56
C LEU A 223 -8.88 9.49 -13.16
N PRO A 224 -9.90 8.86 -12.54
CA PRO A 224 -11.24 8.86 -13.11
C PRO A 224 -11.80 10.28 -13.23
N ALA A 225 -12.22 10.70 -14.40
CA ALA A 225 -12.78 12.03 -14.67
C ALA A 225 -13.98 12.35 -13.75
N ALA A 226 -14.79 11.34 -13.42
CA ALA A 226 -15.92 11.48 -12.49
C ALA A 226 -15.49 11.89 -11.07
N LEU A 227 -14.23 11.67 -10.70
CA LEU A 227 -13.69 12.03 -9.39
C LEU A 227 -12.96 13.38 -9.39
N ALA A 228 -12.76 14.04 -10.53
CA ALA A 228 -12.03 15.30 -10.61
C ALA A 228 -12.66 16.37 -9.71
N VAL A 229 -13.95 16.66 -9.86
CA VAL A 229 -14.66 17.67 -9.06
C VAL A 229 -14.67 17.31 -7.56
N PRO A 230 -15.04 16.09 -7.15
CA PRO A 230 -14.95 15.69 -5.73
C PRO A 230 -13.54 15.80 -5.15
N LEU A 231 -12.50 15.45 -5.93
CA LEU A 231 -11.11 15.56 -5.49
C LEU A 231 -10.69 17.01 -5.33
N HIS A 232 -11.00 17.91 -6.29
CA HIS A 232 -10.72 19.34 -6.17
C HIS A 232 -11.32 19.91 -4.89
N ARG A 233 -12.61 19.67 -4.62
CA ARG A 233 -13.29 20.10 -3.38
C ARG A 233 -12.64 19.53 -2.12
N HIS A 234 -12.15 18.30 -2.20
CA HIS A 234 -11.41 17.69 -1.10
C HIS A 234 -10.06 18.39 -0.89
N LEU A 235 -9.31 18.66 -1.95
CA LEU A 235 -8.00 19.33 -1.91
C LEU A 235 -8.11 20.77 -1.40
N GLU A 236 -9.15 21.51 -1.79
CA GLU A 236 -9.41 22.87 -1.25
C GLU A 236 -9.56 22.84 0.27
N ARG A 237 -10.38 21.94 0.81
CA ARG A 237 -10.53 21.77 2.27
C ARG A 237 -9.20 21.37 2.91
N ARG A 238 -8.46 20.44 2.31
CA ARG A 238 -7.15 20.04 2.78
C ARG A 238 -6.14 21.20 2.78
N ARG A 239 -6.22 22.10 1.80
CA ARG A 239 -5.37 23.30 1.73
C ARG A 239 -5.65 24.27 2.86
N ILE A 240 -6.93 24.47 3.20
CA ILE A 240 -7.33 25.27 4.35
C ILE A 240 -6.79 24.66 5.64
N ASP A 241 -6.97 23.34 5.84
CA ASP A 241 -6.46 22.64 7.04
C ASP A 241 -4.94 22.71 7.11
N HIS A 242 -4.25 22.55 5.98
CA HIS A 242 -2.78 22.63 5.93
C HIS A 242 -2.27 24.01 6.32
N ARG A 243 -2.91 25.09 5.85
CA ARG A 243 -2.58 26.47 6.26
C ARG A 243 -2.74 26.67 7.79
N LYS A 244 -3.82 26.16 8.38
CA LYS A 244 -4.03 26.16 9.83
C LYS A 244 -2.96 25.34 10.56
N ASP A 245 -2.64 24.17 10.04
CA ASP A 245 -1.56 23.31 10.57
C ASP A 245 -0.21 24.04 10.53
N CYS A 246 0.14 24.71 9.42
CA CYS A 246 1.38 25.48 9.31
C CYS A 246 1.43 26.61 10.33
N ALA A 247 0.36 27.37 10.47
CA ALA A 247 0.28 28.46 11.47
C ALA A 247 0.44 27.96 12.91
N ALA A 248 0.03 26.71 13.19
CA ALA A 248 0.17 26.05 14.50
C ALA A 248 1.49 25.25 14.65
N GLY A 249 2.42 25.31 13.68
CA GLY A 249 3.66 24.53 13.69
C GLY A 249 3.48 23.02 13.46
N LEU A 250 2.34 22.60 12.87
CA LEU A 250 1.95 21.20 12.67
C LEU A 250 1.99 20.74 11.21
N GLY A 251 2.29 21.63 10.27
CA GLY A 251 2.15 21.38 8.82
C GLY A 251 3.14 20.40 8.22
N GLN A 252 3.90 19.67 9.01
CA GLN A 252 4.91 18.74 8.53
C GLN A 252 4.38 17.33 8.30
N VAL A 253 4.95 16.65 7.28
CA VAL A 253 4.73 15.23 6.96
C VAL A 253 6.07 14.49 6.88
N ALA A 254 6.06 13.18 7.09
CA ALA A 254 7.23 12.37 6.84
C ALA A 254 7.48 12.27 5.33
N LEU A 255 8.73 12.47 4.90
CA LEU A 255 9.16 12.21 3.52
C LEU A 255 9.71 10.79 3.39
N PRO A 256 9.76 10.23 2.16
CA PRO A 256 10.40 8.95 1.91
C PRO A 256 11.92 9.03 2.15
N ASP A 257 12.48 7.93 2.67
CA ASP A 257 13.93 7.72 2.85
C ASP A 257 14.63 8.91 3.56
N ALA A 258 15.72 9.43 2.96
CA ALA A 258 16.50 10.55 3.48
C ALA A 258 16.17 11.91 2.80
N LEU A 259 15.01 12.01 2.13
CA LEU A 259 14.64 13.24 1.41
C LEU A 259 14.44 14.43 2.37
N ASP A 260 14.07 14.19 3.62
CA ASP A 260 13.97 15.24 4.63
C ASP A 260 15.33 15.88 4.96
N ARG A 261 16.45 15.16 4.80
CA ARG A 261 17.80 15.73 4.93
C ARG A 261 18.18 16.55 3.69
N LYS A 262 17.83 16.08 2.49
CA LYS A 262 18.16 16.75 1.22
C LYS A 262 17.28 17.98 0.99
N TYR A 263 16.02 17.92 1.38
CA TYR A 263 15.01 18.96 1.19
C TYR A 263 14.26 19.24 2.51
N PRO A 264 14.88 19.95 3.47
CA PRO A 264 14.31 20.14 4.82
C PRO A 264 12.94 20.84 4.80
N ASN A 265 12.72 21.78 3.89
CA ASN A 265 11.48 22.53 3.76
C ASN A 265 10.34 21.73 3.12
N ALA A 266 10.67 20.69 2.33
CA ALA A 266 9.68 19.90 1.60
C ALA A 266 8.67 19.19 2.53
N THR A 267 9.03 18.95 3.79
CA THR A 267 8.13 18.36 4.79
C THR A 267 6.87 19.19 5.02
N ALA A 268 6.96 20.52 4.88
CA ALA A 268 5.85 21.47 5.05
C ALA A 268 5.24 21.95 3.74
N GLU A 269 5.85 21.64 2.61
CA GLU A 269 5.35 22.09 1.30
C GLU A 269 4.07 21.37 0.89
N TRP A 270 3.15 22.11 0.26
CA TRP A 270 1.86 21.60 -0.20
C TRP A 270 1.95 20.37 -1.11
N PRO A 271 2.82 20.30 -2.13
CA PRO A 271 2.91 19.15 -3.02
C PRO A 271 3.21 17.84 -2.30
N TRP A 272 3.91 17.89 -1.16
CA TRP A 272 4.29 16.72 -0.38
C TRP A 272 3.23 16.28 0.64
N GLN A 273 2.21 17.10 0.86
CA GLN A 273 1.14 16.75 1.80
C GLN A 273 0.35 15.53 1.33
N TRP A 274 -0.24 14.82 2.31
CA TRP A 274 -1.12 13.70 2.02
C TRP A 274 -2.45 14.19 1.45
N VAL A 275 -2.91 13.58 0.34
CA VAL A 275 -4.28 13.78 -0.16
C VAL A 275 -5.27 13.42 0.95
N PHE A 276 -5.06 12.28 1.59
CA PHE A 276 -5.92 11.76 2.65
C PHE A 276 -5.20 11.77 4.00
N ALA A 277 -5.07 12.96 4.58
CA ALA A 277 -4.40 13.12 5.85
C ALA A 277 -5.27 12.64 7.02
N ALA A 278 -4.62 12.11 8.06
CA ALA A 278 -5.27 11.75 9.31
C ALA A 278 -5.71 13.01 10.08
N THR A 279 -6.78 12.89 10.87
CA THR A 279 -7.24 13.97 11.75
C THR A 279 -6.28 14.20 12.93
N ARG A 280 -5.62 13.12 13.40
CA ARG A 280 -4.68 13.19 14.55
C ARG A 280 -3.26 13.51 14.06
N VAL A 281 -2.58 14.30 14.87
CA VAL A 281 -1.14 14.59 14.74
C VAL A 281 -0.39 13.63 15.65
N TYR A 282 0.83 13.23 15.27
CA TYR A 282 1.72 12.44 16.11
C TYR A 282 3.05 13.17 16.31
N VAL A 283 3.73 12.86 17.41
CA VAL A 283 5.08 13.34 17.67
C VAL A 283 6.08 12.34 17.09
N HIS A 284 6.97 12.82 16.23
CA HIS A 284 8.06 12.00 15.69
C HIS A 284 9.15 11.86 16.74
N GLY A 285 9.30 10.66 17.32
CA GLY A 285 10.18 10.39 18.46
C GLY A 285 11.61 10.95 18.30
N PRO A 286 12.32 10.67 17.18
CA PRO A 286 13.71 11.11 17.02
C PRO A 286 13.92 12.64 16.98
N THR A 287 12.95 13.39 16.46
CA THR A 287 13.08 14.87 16.28
C THR A 287 12.18 15.67 17.16
N GLY A 288 11.25 15.06 17.91
CA GLY A 288 10.22 15.77 18.66
C GLY A 288 9.21 16.55 17.80
N THR A 289 9.36 16.55 16.48
CA THR A 289 8.50 17.32 15.58
C THR A 289 7.10 16.73 15.52
N ARG A 290 6.09 17.61 15.51
CA ARG A 290 4.69 17.21 15.36
C ARG A 290 4.37 17.09 13.88
N ARG A 291 3.94 15.91 13.46
CA ARG A 291 3.67 15.58 12.05
C ARG A 291 2.27 15.02 11.86
N ARG A 292 1.70 15.23 10.67
CA ARG A 292 0.45 14.60 10.29
C ARG A 292 0.74 13.39 9.39
N HIS A 293 0.11 12.26 9.70
CA HIS A 293 0.20 11.04 8.89
C HIS A 293 -0.95 10.96 7.88
N HIS A 294 -0.89 10.01 6.95
CA HIS A 294 -2.06 9.65 6.14
C HIS A 294 -3.13 8.94 7.00
N VAL A 295 -4.35 8.89 6.52
CA VAL A 295 -5.45 8.16 7.18
C VAL A 295 -5.05 6.69 7.39
N HIS A 296 -5.38 6.15 8.56
CA HIS A 296 -5.05 4.77 8.90
C HIS A 296 -5.96 3.79 8.15
N GLU A 297 -5.38 2.70 7.64
CA GLU A 297 -6.08 1.68 6.83
C GLU A 297 -7.32 1.10 7.52
N SER A 298 -7.29 0.94 8.86
CA SER A 298 -8.41 0.38 9.61
C SER A 298 -9.69 1.22 9.58
N VAL A 299 -9.54 2.55 9.39
CA VAL A 299 -10.70 3.45 9.25
C VAL A 299 -11.47 3.08 7.98
N LEU A 300 -10.74 2.89 6.89
CA LEU A 300 -11.32 2.54 5.59
C LEU A 300 -11.86 1.12 5.58
N GLN A 301 -11.13 0.17 6.17
CA GLN A 301 -11.57 -1.22 6.25
C GLN A 301 -12.88 -1.35 7.02
N ARG A 302 -13.05 -0.61 8.12
CA ARG A 302 -14.31 -0.57 8.89
C ARG A 302 -15.42 0.05 8.06
N ALA A 303 -15.21 1.25 7.51
CA ALA A 303 -16.20 1.94 6.70
C ALA A 303 -16.68 1.07 5.52
N PHE A 304 -15.74 0.39 4.83
CA PHE A 304 -16.08 -0.49 3.73
C PHE A 304 -16.88 -1.72 4.18
N LYS A 305 -16.47 -2.35 5.29
CA LYS A 305 -17.19 -3.49 5.87
C LYS A 305 -18.63 -3.14 6.24
N ASP A 306 -18.83 -1.95 6.82
CA ASP A 306 -20.15 -1.47 7.20
C ASP A 306 -21.00 -1.15 5.96
N ALA A 307 -20.40 -0.56 4.91
CA ALA A 307 -21.07 -0.30 3.63
C ALA A 307 -21.47 -1.60 2.91
N VAL A 308 -20.61 -2.64 2.92
CA VAL A 308 -20.94 -3.96 2.35
C VAL A 308 -22.13 -4.59 3.06
N ARG A 309 -22.22 -4.48 4.40
CA ARG A 309 -23.36 -4.96 5.18
C ARG A 309 -24.62 -4.17 4.86
N ALA A 310 -24.54 -2.84 4.82
CA ALA A 310 -25.68 -1.98 4.50
C ALA A 310 -26.20 -2.19 3.06
N ALA A 311 -25.30 -2.54 2.13
CA ALA A 311 -25.66 -2.91 0.75
C ALA A 311 -26.25 -4.33 0.64
N ALA A 312 -26.39 -5.06 1.76
CA ALA A 312 -26.88 -6.44 1.81
C ALA A 312 -26.19 -7.39 0.83
N LEU A 313 -24.86 -7.26 0.66
CA LEU A 313 -24.10 -8.17 -0.18
C LEU A 313 -23.80 -9.48 0.55
N THR A 314 -24.06 -10.61 -0.12
CA THR A 314 -23.70 -11.95 0.38
C THR A 314 -22.24 -12.31 0.12
N LYS A 315 -21.60 -11.65 -0.85
CA LYS A 315 -20.18 -11.87 -1.19
C LYS A 315 -19.25 -11.33 -0.09
N PRO A 316 -18.21 -12.08 0.33
CA PRO A 316 -17.27 -11.64 1.34
C PRO A 316 -16.29 -10.60 0.76
N ALA A 317 -16.78 -9.38 0.54
CA ALA A 317 -16.01 -8.31 -0.07
C ALA A 317 -15.12 -7.58 0.94
N THR A 318 -13.92 -7.21 0.49
CA THR A 318 -12.94 -6.40 1.21
C THR A 318 -12.53 -5.21 0.35
N CYS A 319 -11.78 -4.25 0.91
CA CYS A 319 -11.24 -3.14 0.11
C CYS A 319 -10.47 -3.63 -1.13
N HIS A 320 -9.79 -4.77 -1.02
CA HIS A 320 -9.02 -5.35 -2.13
C HIS A 320 -9.92 -5.90 -3.25
N THR A 321 -11.15 -6.26 -2.91
CA THR A 321 -12.17 -6.68 -3.88
C THR A 321 -12.48 -5.59 -4.90
N LEU A 322 -12.43 -4.31 -4.53
CA LEU A 322 -12.62 -3.20 -5.47
C LEU A 322 -11.54 -3.19 -6.58
N ARG A 323 -10.29 -3.46 -6.22
CA ARG A 323 -9.21 -3.57 -7.18
C ARG A 323 -9.35 -4.83 -8.07
N HIS A 324 -9.83 -5.95 -7.52
CA HIS A 324 -10.14 -7.13 -8.32
C HIS A 324 -11.26 -6.83 -9.32
N SER A 325 -12.32 -6.15 -8.84
CA SER A 325 -13.43 -5.73 -9.71
C SER A 325 -13.00 -4.75 -10.80
N PHE A 326 -12.10 -3.79 -10.50
CA PHE A 326 -11.50 -2.92 -11.51
C PHE A 326 -10.82 -3.72 -12.62
N ALA A 327 -9.91 -4.64 -12.25
CA ALA A 327 -9.17 -5.45 -13.22
C ALA A 327 -10.11 -6.31 -14.09
N THR A 328 -11.08 -6.95 -13.46
CA THR A 328 -12.08 -7.78 -14.13
C THR A 328 -12.94 -6.96 -15.09
N HIS A 329 -13.42 -5.80 -14.66
CA HIS A 329 -14.28 -4.95 -15.50
C HIS A 329 -13.51 -4.33 -16.67
N LEU A 330 -12.19 -4.06 -16.53
CA LEU A 330 -11.38 -3.65 -17.67
C LEU A 330 -11.24 -4.78 -18.70
N LEU A 331 -11.04 -6.03 -18.25
CA LEU A 331 -11.05 -7.18 -19.15
C LEU A 331 -12.39 -7.35 -19.87
N ASP A 332 -13.52 -7.17 -19.14
CA ASP A 332 -14.87 -7.21 -19.72
C ASP A 332 -15.10 -6.11 -20.77
N PHE A 333 -14.41 -4.96 -20.62
CA PHE A 333 -14.42 -3.88 -21.61
C PHE A 333 -13.49 -4.13 -22.81
N GLY A 334 -12.74 -5.24 -22.81
CA GLY A 334 -11.86 -5.61 -23.90
C GLY A 334 -10.44 -5.03 -23.83
N TYR A 335 -10.05 -4.44 -22.70
CA TYR A 335 -8.65 -4.04 -22.49
C TYR A 335 -7.74 -5.27 -22.42
N ASP A 336 -6.57 -5.18 -23.02
CA ASP A 336 -5.60 -6.26 -23.00
C ASP A 336 -4.98 -6.47 -21.60
N ILE A 337 -4.51 -7.70 -21.35
CA ILE A 337 -4.01 -8.10 -20.04
C ILE A 337 -2.70 -7.40 -19.64
N ARG A 338 -1.91 -6.96 -20.62
CA ARG A 338 -0.64 -6.26 -20.37
C ARG A 338 -0.92 -4.85 -19.88
N THR A 339 -1.83 -4.14 -20.52
CA THR A 339 -2.32 -2.82 -20.04
C THR A 339 -2.83 -2.93 -18.60
N ILE A 340 -3.61 -3.96 -18.29
CA ILE A 340 -4.12 -4.17 -16.93
C ILE A 340 -2.99 -4.51 -15.95
N GLN A 341 -2.03 -5.33 -16.37
CA GLN A 341 -0.83 -5.64 -15.58
C GLN A 341 -0.06 -4.38 -15.19
N GLU A 342 0.17 -3.48 -16.14
CA GLU A 342 0.86 -2.21 -15.95
C GLU A 342 0.10 -1.29 -14.99
N LEU A 343 -1.18 -1.06 -15.23
CA LEU A 343 -2.05 -0.26 -14.36
C LEU A 343 -2.07 -0.78 -12.92
N LEU A 344 -2.09 -2.10 -12.75
CA LEU A 344 -2.06 -2.73 -11.44
C LEU A 344 -0.65 -2.77 -10.82
N GLY A 345 0.41 -2.66 -11.60
CA GLY A 345 1.79 -2.83 -11.15
C GLY A 345 2.04 -4.24 -10.62
N HIS A 346 1.66 -5.26 -11.38
CA HIS A 346 2.01 -6.64 -11.12
C HIS A 346 3.34 -6.97 -11.79
N SER A 347 4.33 -7.37 -11.00
CA SER A 347 5.66 -7.78 -11.49
C SER A 347 5.60 -9.05 -12.34
N ASP A 348 4.63 -9.92 -12.06
CA ASP A 348 4.39 -11.19 -12.75
C ASP A 348 3.00 -11.18 -13.38
N VAL A 349 2.94 -11.51 -14.67
CA VAL A 349 1.69 -11.61 -15.41
C VAL A 349 0.77 -12.71 -14.85
N ALA A 350 1.34 -13.76 -14.27
CA ALA A 350 0.56 -14.82 -13.60
C ALA A 350 -0.36 -14.26 -12.52
N THR A 351 0.05 -13.19 -11.84
CA THR A 351 -0.81 -12.47 -10.87
C THR A 351 -2.00 -11.79 -11.54
N THR A 352 -1.89 -11.40 -12.81
CA THR A 352 -2.98 -10.78 -13.59
C THR A 352 -3.83 -11.82 -14.28
N MET A 353 -3.23 -12.97 -14.64
CA MET A 353 -3.94 -14.10 -15.27
C MET A 353 -5.06 -14.67 -14.39
N ILE A 354 -5.05 -14.43 -13.07
CA ILE A 354 -6.16 -14.84 -12.19
C ILE A 354 -7.49 -14.19 -12.58
N TYR A 355 -7.48 -13.09 -13.33
CA TYR A 355 -8.70 -12.40 -13.79
C TYR A 355 -9.24 -12.97 -15.10
N THR A 356 -8.46 -13.76 -15.85
CA THR A 356 -8.89 -14.30 -17.15
C THR A 356 -10.01 -15.33 -17.05
N HIS A 357 -10.25 -15.88 -15.83
CA HIS A 357 -11.41 -16.74 -15.61
C HIS A 357 -12.75 -16.04 -15.90
N VAL A 358 -12.76 -14.70 -15.89
CA VAL A 358 -13.95 -13.89 -16.17
C VAL A 358 -14.18 -13.73 -17.68
N LEU A 359 -13.11 -13.71 -18.48
CA LEU A 359 -13.22 -13.72 -19.96
C LEU A 359 -13.89 -15.00 -20.46
N ASN A 360 -13.77 -16.06 -19.68
CA ASN A 360 -14.45 -17.32 -19.89
C ASN A 360 -15.84 -17.26 -19.18
N ARG A 361 -16.75 -16.47 -19.70
CA ARG A 361 -18.15 -16.40 -19.21
C ARG A 361 -18.71 -17.81 -19.13
N GLY A 362 -18.81 -18.38 -17.91
CA GLY A 362 -19.27 -19.75 -17.67
C GLY A 362 -18.55 -20.79 -18.56
N GLY A 363 -17.73 -21.67 -17.99
CA GLY A 363 -17.11 -22.76 -18.74
C GLY A 363 -16.39 -22.36 -20.04
N ARG A 364 -15.44 -21.40 -19.99
CA ARG A 364 -14.62 -20.98 -21.14
C ARG A 364 -15.34 -20.22 -22.27
N GLY A 365 -16.34 -19.41 -21.93
CA GLY A 365 -17.13 -18.65 -22.91
C GLY A 365 -18.19 -19.48 -23.63
N VAL A 366 -18.38 -20.72 -23.20
CA VAL A 366 -19.40 -21.62 -23.71
C VAL A 366 -20.77 -21.22 -23.13
N ARG A 367 -21.78 -21.10 -23.98
CA ARG A 367 -23.16 -20.99 -23.53
C ARG A 367 -23.62 -22.35 -22.99
N SER A 368 -24.38 -22.34 -21.90
CA SER A 368 -25.00 -23.57 -21.42
C SER A 368 -25.87 -24.20 -22.52
N PRO A 369 -25.86 -25.52 -22.67
CA PRO A 369 -26.79 -26.20 -23.57
C PRO A 369 -28.26 -25.86 -23.27
N LEU A 370 -28.60 -25.50 -22.03
CA LEU A 370 -29.93 -25.04 -21.64
C LEU A 370 -30.26 -23.62 -22.13
N ASP A 371 -29.26 -22.82 -22.50
CA ASP A 371 -29.42 -21.44 -22.97
C ASP A 371 -29.30 -21.36 -24.51
N GLN A 372 -29.22 -22.50 -25.19
CA GLN A 372 -29.29 -22.59 -26.65
C GLN A 372 -30.76 -22.86 -27.04
N PRO A 373 -31.26 -22.14 -28.08
CA PRO A 373 -32.63 -22.33 -28.55
C PRO A 373 -32.86 -23.74 -29.11
#